data_c709df855d969c266c3a582489186d35
#
_entry.id   c709df855d969c266c3a582489186d35
#
_cell.length_a   1.000
_cell.length_b   1.000
_cell.length_c   1.000
_cell.angle_alpha   90.00
_cell.angle_beta   90.00
_cell.angle_gamma   90.00
#
_symmetry.space_group_name_H-M   'P 1'
#
loop_
_entity.id
_entity.type
_entity.pdbx_description
1 polymer ?
#
loop_
_entity_poly.entity_id
_entity_poly.type
_entity_poly.pdbx_seq_one_letter_code
_entity_poly.pdbx_strand_id
1 'polypeptide(L)'
;TLEENHITCIRQEQALRQDIRPLRIGFLPIEEQSMVEQINLYRPLGMSIIQSLPVMIDAIHSSDEEISDLLGADNLDGLVIVGSGLVEPSKNFRQRLDRKIIELRGTLPIMGLGFGALWLTEICGVGYQALEVPKIGVWEVTNQANDHPVAGESDDLFCCPQVRQLAPMNDLLEANAVDEKFRILCRSQGEPLIWDTDDGQWLMHLGNPEYTSLQILRFTIQQDHFVGPEK
;
A
#
# COMPACT_ATOMS: atom_id res chain seq x y z
N THR A 1 -0.32 -20.45 -11.02
CA THR A 1 0.46 -20.48 -9.76
C THR A 1 1.56 -19.41 -9.79
N LEU A 2 2.20 -19.10 -8.64
CA LEU A 2 3.31 -18.14 -8.56
C LEU A 2 4.50 -18.60 -9.42
N GLU A 3 4.81 -19.91 -9.42
CA GLU A 3 5.89 -20.49 -10.21
C GLU A 3 5.66 -20.33 -11.73
N GLU A 4 4.43 -20.50 -12.23
CA GLU A 4 4.07 -20.26 -13.63
C GLU A 4 4.28 -18.80 -14.06
N ASN A 5 4.31 -17.88 -13.10
CA ASN A 5 4.58 -16.46 -13.30
C ASN A 5 6.03 -16.08 -12.97
N HIS A 6 6.95 -17.06 -12.93
CA HIS A 6 8.37 -16.87 -12.68
C HIS A 6 8.69 -16.25 -11.31
N ILE A 7 7.82 -16.42 -10.31
CA ILE A 7 8.10 -16.05 -8.93
C ILE A 7 8.64 -17.29 -8.24
N THR A 8 9.89 -17.24 -7.80
CA THR A 8 10.52 -18.34 -7.06
C THR A 8 9.85 -18.50 -5.70
N CYS A 9 9.29 -19.67 -5.46
CA CYS A 9 8.63 -20.00 -4.21
C CYS A 9 9.36 -21.16 -3.55
N ILE A 10 9.49 -21.09 -2.24
CA ILE A 10 9.93 -22.22 -1.40
C ILE A 10 8.84 -22.56 -0.41
N ARG A 11 8.78 -23.83 0.01
CA ARG A 11 7.82 -24.24 1.02
C ARG A 11 8.24 -23.69 2.39
N GLN A 12 7.28 -23.42 3.25
CA GLN A 12 7.51 -22.94 4.61
C GLN A 12 8.55 -23.79 5.36
N GLU A 13 8.46 -25.12 5.24
CA GLU A 13 9.42 -26.02 5.89
C GLU A 13 10.87 -25.83 5.39
N GLN A 14 11.05 -25.42 4.14
CA GLN A 14 12.36 -25.13 3.57
C GLN A 14 12.87 -23.77 4.03
N ALA A 15 11.97 -22.78 4.11
CA ALA A 15 12.29 -21.45 4.62
C ALA A 15 12.75 -21.49 6.08
N LEU A 16 12.11 -22.31 6.92
CA LEU A 16 12.44 -22.47 8.33
C LEU A 16 13.76 -23.24 8.58
N ARG A 17 14.35 -23.88 7.54
CA ARG A 17 15.64 -24.58 7.64
C ARG A 17 16.84 -23.72 7.23
N GLN A 18 16.62 -22.46 6.89
CA GLN A 18 17.70 -21.56 6.53
C GLN A 18 18.40 -21.05 7.80
N ASP A 19 19.70 -20.76 7.68
CA ASP A 19 20.49 -20.20 8.78
C ASP A 19 20.01 -18.81 9.25
N ILE A 20 19.28 -18.11 8.37
CA ILE A 20 18.69 -16.82 8.65
C ILE A 20 17.16 -16.97 8.61
N ARG A 21 16.48 -16.58 9.69
CA ARG A 21 15.03 -16.56 9.73
C ARG A 21 14.48 -15.61 8.64
N PRO A 22 13.60 -16.08 7.75
CA PRO A 22 12.99 -15.20 6.76
C PRO A 22 12.12 -14.13 7.44
N LEU A 23 12.09 -12.93 6.88
CA LEU A 23 11.13 -11.91 7.26
C LEU A 23 9.72 -12.37 6.84
N ARG A 24 8.76 -12.25 7.74
CA ARG A 24 7.35 -12.58 7.49
C ARG A 24 6.58 -11.29 7.23
N ILE A 25 6.18 -11.10 5.99
CA ILE A 25 5.39 -9.94 5.56
C ILE A 25 3.95 -10.38 5.30
N GLY A 26 3.02 -9.84 6.07
CA GLY A 26 1.59 -10.03 5.85
C GLY A 26 1.07 -9.09 4.75
N PHE A 27 0.24 -9.61 3.86
CA PHE A 27 -0.50 -8.83 2.88
C PHE A 27 -1.98 -8.90 3.19
N LEU A 28 -2.58 -7.76 3.48
CA LEU A 28 -4.00 -7.60 3.72
C LEU A 28 -4.65 -6.83 2.57
N PRO A 29 -5.15 -7.52 1.53
CA PRO A 29 -6.01 -6.89 0.55
C PRO A 29 -7.36 -6.58 1.21
N ILE A 30 -7.79 -5.33 1.12
CA ILE A 30 -9.07 -4.87 1.69
C ILE A 30 -10.23 -4.94 0.68
N GLU A 31 -9.92 -5.36 -0.54
CA GLU A 31 -10.86 -5.64 -1.61
C GLU A 31 -10.61 -7.05 -2.15
N GLU A 32 -11.64 -7.67 -2.72
CA GLU A 32 -11.45 -8.93 -3.41
C GLU A 32 -10.59 -8.73 -4.66
N GLN A 33 -9.41 -9.33 -4.66
CA GLN A 33 -8.44 -9.22 -5.74
C GLN A 33 -8.40 -10.50 -6.59
N SER A 34 -8.28 -10.31 -7.89
CA SER A 34 -7.99 -11.42 -8.79
C SER A 34 -6.59 -11.99 -8.52
N MET A 35 -6.37 -13.26 -8.88
CA MET A 35 -5.05 -13.90 -8.76
C MET A 35 -3.94 -13.11 -9.49
N VAL A 36 -4.27 -12.47 -10.60
CA VAL A 36 -3.31 -11.65 -11.38
C VAL A 36 -2.89 -10.41 -10.60
N GLU A 37 -3.84 -9.76 -9.93
CA GLU A 37 -3.56 -8.59 -9.09
C GLU A 37 -2.70 -8.97 -7.88
N GLN A 38 -3.01 -10.09 -7.23
CA GLN A 38 -2.19 -10.63 -6.13
C GLN A 38 -0.76 -10.95 -6.61
N ILE A 39 -0.59 -11.60 -7.74
CA ILE A 39 0.73 -11.90 -8.31
C ILE A 39 1.52 -10.62 -8.59
N ASN A 40 0.87 -9.60 -9.14
CA ASN A 40 1.53 -8.32 -9.42
C ASN A 40 1.93 -7.58 -8.14
N LEU A 41 1.15 -7.73 -7.07
CA LEU A 41 1.49 -7.18 -5.76
C LEU A 41 2.75 -7.83 -5.17
N TYR A 42 2.89 -9.15 -5.29
CA TYR A 42 4.02 -9.89 -4.73
C TYR A 42 5.30 -9.79 -5.58
N ARG A 43 5.19 -9.55 -6.89
CA ARG A 43 6.31 -9.53 -7.82
C ARG A 43 7.38 -8.48 -7.47
N PRO A 44 7.06 -7.20 -7.19
CA PRO A 44 8.06 -6.21 -6.81
C PRO A 44 8.84 -6.62 -5.55
N LEU A 45 8.15 -7.18 -4.55
CA LEU A 45 8.80 -7.71 -3.35
C LEU A 45 9.72 -8.88 -3.66
N GLY A 46 9.25 -9.84 -4.46
CA GLY A 46 10.07 -10.96 -4.90
C GLY A 46 11.32 -10.53 -5.66
N MET A 47 11.25 -9.49 -6.46
CA MET A 47 12.41 -9.00 -7.23
C MET A 47 13.36 -8.13 -6.42
N SER A 48 12.88 -7.32 -5.49
CA SER A 48 13.70 -6.37 -4.74
C SER A 48 14.36 -7.00 -3.51
N ILE A 49 13.68 -7.93 -2.86
CA ILE A 49 14.11 -8.51 -1.57
C ILE A 49 14.88 -9.81 -1.76
N ILE A 50 14.68 -10.54 -2.85
CA ILE A 50 15.38 -11.81 -3.16
C ILE A 50 16.91 -11.67 -3.18
N GLN A 51 17.44 -10.48 -3.41
CA GLN A 51 18.89 -10.29 -3.46
C GLN A 51 19.57 -10.16 -2.10
N SER A 52 18.83 -9.94 -1.02
CA SER A 52 19.43 -9.59 0.28
C SER A 52 18.90 -10.38 1.47
N LEU A 53 17.61 -10.68 1.55
CA LEU A 53 17.00 -11.38 2.67
C LEU A 53 15.87 -12.31 2.21
N PRO A 54 15.77 -13.53 2.78
CA PRO A 54 14.61 -14.39 2.53
C PRO A 54 13.36 -13.74 3.12
N VAL A 55 12.27 -13.72 2.34
CA VAL A 55 10.97 -13.19 2.74
C VAL A 55 9.92 -14.27 2.61
N MET A 56 9.08 -14.40 3.62
CA MET A 56 7.89 -15.21 3.61
C MET A 56 6.67 -14.30 3.52
N ILE A 57 5.83 -14.53 2.52
CA ILE A 57 4.62 -13.74 2.29
C ILE A 57 3.43 -14.53 2.82
N ASP A 58 2.73 -13.94 3.78
CA ASP A 58 1.46 -14.46 4.28
C ASP A 58 0.30 -13.65 3.65
N ALA A 59 -0.43 -14.26 2.72
CA ALA A 59 -1.64 -13.66 2.17
C ALA A 59 -2.79 -13.80 3.18
N ILE A 60 -3.26 -12.65 3.68
CA ILE A 60 -4.34 -12.58 4.66
C ILE A 60 -5.63 -12.22 3.92
N HIS A 61 -6.65 -13.07 4.01
CA HIS A 61 -7.92 -12.83 3.34
C HIS A 61 -8.85 -11.96 4.21
N SER A 62 -9.40 -10.93 3.60
CA SER A 62 -10.33 -10.01 4.30
C SER A 62 -11.63 -10.67 4.79
N SER A 63 -11.95 -11.85 4.27
CA SER A 63 -13.10 -12.68 4.69
C SER A 63 -12.82 -13.57 5.88
N ASP A 64 -11.57 -13.70 6.33
CA ASP A 64 -11.21 -14.56 7.43
C ASP A 64 -11.80 -14.02 8.75
N GLU A 65 -12.54 -14.87 9.45
CA GLU A 65 -13.12 -14.51 10.74
C GLU A 65 -12.05 -14.26 11.81
N GLU A 66 -10.91 -14.94 11.68
CA GLU A 66 -9.77 -14.90 12.60
C GLU A 66 -8.68 -13.88 12.14
N ILE A 67 -9.02 -12.97 11.23
CA ILE A 67 -8.04 -12.03 10.68
C ILE A 67 -7.29 -11.22 11.76
N SER A 68 -7.97 -10.88 12.86
CA SER A 68 -7.35 -10.16 13.97
C SER A 68 -6.25 -10.97 14.67
N ASP A 69 -6.34 -12.29 14.66
CA ASP A 69 -5.36 -13.18 15.29
C ASP A 69 -4.14 -13.39 14.39
N LEU A 70 -4.33 -13.29 13.07
CA LEU A 70 -3.24 -13.33 12.09
C LEU A 70 -2.41 -12.04 12.11
N LEU A 71 -3.04 -10.91 12.44
CA LEU A 71 -2.41 -9.61 12.56
C LEU A 71 -1.72 -9.47 13.94
N GLY A 72 -0.55 -10.05 14.10
CA GLY A 72 0.19 -9.97 15.36
C GLY A 72 1.70 -9.85 15.14
N ALA A 73 2.37 -9.04 15.98
CA ALA A 73 3.82 -8.89 15.96
C ALA A 73 4.55 -10.23 16.22
N ASP A 74 3.90 -11.19 16.89
CA ASP A 74 4.46 -12.53 17.10
C ASP A 74 4.48 -13.36 15.82
N ASN A 75 3.63 -13.01 14.84
CA ASN A 75 3.45 -13.72 13.58
C ASN A 75 4.13 -13.05 12.40
N LEU A 76 4.22 -11.71 12.40
CA LEU A 76 4.67 -10.89 11.28
C LEU A 76 5.83 -9.98 11.69
N ASP A 77 6.69 -9.67 10.73
CA ASP A 77 7.76 -8.65 10.84
C ASP A 77 7.35 -7.34 10.13
N GLY A 78 6.28 -7.37 9.33
CA GLY A 78 5.70 -6.20 8.67
C GLY A 78 4.33 -6.53 8.08
N LEU A 79 3.52 -5.51 7.87
CA LEU A 79 2.19 -5.62 7.28
C LEU A 79 2.04 -4.64 6.12
N VAL A 80 1.52 -5.13 4.98
CA VAL A 80 1.13 -4.29 3.85
C VAL A 80 -0.39 -4.37 3.69
N ILE A 81 -1.06 -3.23 3.81
CA ILE A 81 -2.52 -3.09 3.61
C ILE A 81 -2.74 -2.50 2.23
N VAL A 82 -3.48 -3.20 1.39
CA VAL A 82 -3.63 -2.85 -0.03
C VAL A 82 -5.09 -2.63 -0.40
N GLY A 83 -5.35 -1.54 -1.12
CA GLY A 83 -6.65 -1.27 -1.73
C GLY A 83 -6.51 -0.36 -2.95
N SER A 84 -7.41 -0.48 -3.94
CA SER A 84 -7.27 0.20 -5.23
C SER A 84 -7.45 1.72 -5.16
N GLY A 85 -8.07 2.26 -4.14
CA GLY A 85 -8.44 3.69 -4.10
C GLY A 85 -9.56 4.09 -5.07
N LEU A 86 -10.12 3.14 -5.84
CA LEU A 86 -11.31 3.34 -6.69
C LEU A 86 -12.61 3.07 -5.94
N VAL A 87 -12.57 2.18 -4.99
CA VAL A 87 -13.73 1.76 -4.20
C VAL A 87 -13.43 1.93 -2.74
N GLU A 88 -14.37 2.49 -2.00
CA GLU A 88 -14.29 2.53 -0.56
C GLU A 88 -14.68 1.17 0.03
N PRO A 89 -13.79 0.50 0.77
CA PRO A 89 -14.12 -0.76 1.42
C PRO A 89 -15.22 -0.61 2.47
N SER A 90 -15.90 -1.71 2.77
CA SER A 90 -16.96 -1.73 3.78
C SER A 90 -16.49 -1.11 5.10
N LYS A 91 -17.24 -0.13 5.58
CA LYS A 91 -16.97 0.53 6.87
C LYS A 91 -16.97 -0.47 8.02
N ASN A 92 -17.87 -1.46 7.98
CA ASN A 92 -17.95 -2.50 9.01
C ASN A 92 -16.67 -3.36 9.05
N PHE A 93 -16.10 -3.66 7.89
CA PHE A 93 -14.82 -4.38 7.82
C PHE A 93 -13.70 -3.56 8.45
N ARG A 94 -13.55 -2.29 8.06
CA ARG A 94 -12.51 -1.40 8.60
C ARG A 94 -12.65 -1.24 10.12
N GLN A 95 -13.83 -0.93 10.62
CA GLN A 95 -14.09 -0.74 12.06
C GLN A 95 -13.74 -1.96 12.92
N ARG A 96 -13.87 -3.16 12.40
CA ARG A 96 -13.47 -4.37 13.13
C ARG A 96 -11.95 -4.44 13.34
N LEU A 97 -11.17 -3.88 12.42
CA LEU A 97 -9.72 -3.96 12.43
C LEU A 97 -9.03 -2.68 12.94
N ASP A 98 -9.74 -1.53 12.97
CA ASP A 98 -9.17 -0.25 13.40
C ASP A 98 -8.43 -0.39 14.73
N ARG A 99 -9.10 -0.97 15.72
CA ARG A 99 -8.52 -1.17 17.04
C ARG A 99 -7.26 -2.03 16.99
N LYS A 100 -7.28 -3.11 16.23
CA LYS A 100 -6.13 -4.01 16.10
C LYS A 100 -4.96 -3.34 15.41
N ILE A 101 -5.21 -2.57 14.35
CA ILE A 101 -4.17 -1.81 13.64
C ILE A 101 -3.54 -0.77 14.57
N ILE A 102 -4.35 -0.08 15.37
CA ILE A 102 -3.85 0.88 16.37
C ILE A 102 -2.96 0.18 17.42
N GLU A 103 -3.37 -1.00 17.90
CA GLU A 103 -2.60 -1.78 18.88
C GLU A 103 -1.24 -2.26 18.33
N LEU A 104 -1.10 -2.39 17.02
CA LEU A 104 0.14 -2.79 16.36
C LEU A 104 1.14 -1.63 16.21
N ARG A 105 0.70 -0.38 16.39
CA ARG A 105 1.60 0.77 16.30
C ARG A 105 2.71 0.68 17.35
N GLY A 106 3.94 0.90 16.92
CA GLY A 106 5.13 0.77 17.76
C GLY A 106 5.67 -0.66 17.94
N THR A 107 4.95 -1.68 17.41
CA THR A 107 5.38 -3.08 17.49
C THR A 107 5.54 -3.73 16.11
N LEU A 108 4.78 -3.29 15.11
CA LEU A 108 4.80 -3.81 13.76
C LEU A 108 4.79 -2.66 12.74
N PRO A 109 5.80 -2.55 11.86
CA PRO A 109 5.77 -1.59 10.76
C PRO A 109 4.62 -1.92 9.81
N ILE A 110 3.87 -0.89 9.39
CA ILE A 110 2.74 -1.05 8.49
C ILE A 110 2.89 -0.13 7.28
N MET A 111 2.72 -0.68 6.09
CA MET A 111 2.64 0.08 4.84
C MET A 111 1.22 0.03 4.29
N GLY A 112 0.63 1.18 4.03
CA GLY A 112 -0.63 1.31 3.30
C GLY A 112 -0.39 1.65 1.84
N LEU A 113 -1.00 0.90 0.91
CA LEU A 113 -0.97 1.16 -0.53
C LEU A 113 -2.38 1.53 -1.02
N GLY A 114 -2.46 2.59 -1.83
CA GLY A 114 -3.73 3.07 -2.37
C GLY A 114 -4.75 3.39 -1.27
N PHE A 115 -5.88 2.69 -1.20
CA PHE A 115 -6.85 2.90 -0.12
C PHE A 115 -6.29 2.52 1.26
N GLY A 116 -5.36 1.58 1.34
CA GLY A 116 -4.67 1.26 2.59
C GLY A 116 -3.98 2.49 3.20
N ALA A 117 -3.38 3.34 2.36
CA ALA A 117 -2.79 4.60 2.81
C ALA A 117 -3.85 5.56 3.36
N LEU A 118 -5.00 5.69 2.70
CA LEU A 118 -6.11 6.53 3.16
C LEU A 118 -6.68 6.03 4.49
N TRP A 119 -6.83 4.72 4.65
CA TRP A 119 -7.34 4.13 5.87
C TRP A 119 -6.40 4.37 7.06
N LEU A 120 -5.10 4.16 6.92
CA LEU A 120 -4.12 4.46 7.97
C LEU A 120 -4.13 5.96 8.33
N THR A 121 -4.27 6.81 7.32
CA THR A 121 -4.36 8.26 7.51
C THR A 121 -5.64 8.67 8.23
N GLU A 122 -6.78 8.02 7.94
CA GLU A 122 -8.05 8.22 8.65
C GLU A 122 -7.95 7.81 10.13
N ILE A 123 -7.29 6.69 10.44
CA ILE A 123 -7.00 6.27 11.82
C ILE A 123 -6.17 7.33 12.55
N CYS A 124 -5.28 8.03 11.87
CA CYS A 124 -4.51 9.16 12.44
C CYS A 124 -5.31 10.49 12.50
N GLY A 125 -6.59 10.48 12.13
CA GLY A 125 -7.47 11.64 12.25
C GLY A 125 -7.54 12.55 11.03
N VAL A 126 -6.95 12.16 9.89
CA VAL A 126 -7.08 12.88 8.62
C VAL A 126 -7.99 12.09 7.68
N GLY A 127 -9.19 12.60 7.44
CA GLY A 127 -10.16 12.00 6.53
C GLY A 127 -9.73 12.07 5.06
N TYR A 128 -10.54 11.47 4.20
CA TYR A 128 -10.38 11.50 2.75
C TYR A 128 -11.65 11.98 2.06
N GLN A 129 -11.53 12.34 0.79
CA GLN A 129 -12.62 12.86 -0.04
C GLN A 129 -12.53 12.31 -1.46
N ALA A 130 -13.65 12.36 -2.18
CA ALA A 130 -13.69 12.04 -3.60
C ALA A 130 -12.98 13.13 -4.42
N LEU A 131 -12.22 12.72 -5.42
CA LEU A 131 -11.67 13.60 -6.44
C LEU A 131 -12.78 13.97 -7.43
N GLU A 132 -12.78 15.22 -7.92
CA GLU A 132 -13.67 15.64 -9.01
C GLU A 132 -13.40 14.84 -10.29
N VAL A 133 -12.14 14.54 -10.56
CA VAL A 133 -11.70 13.72 -11.69
C VAL A 133 -10.78 12.62 -11.16
N PRO A 134 -11.08 11.34 -11.44
CA PRO A 134 -10.20 10.24 -11.06
C PRO A 134 -8.79 10.41 -11.64
N LYS A 135 -7.78 10.06 -10.86
CA LYS A 135 -6.38 10.01 -11.33
C LYS A 135 -6.08 8.59 -11.80
N ILE A 136 -5.99 8.41 -13.12
CA ILE A 136 -5.62 7.14 -13.75
C ILE A 136 -4.49 7.39 -14.75
N GLY A 137 -3.33 6.82 -14.48
CA GLY A 137 -2.15 7.02 -15.33
C GLY A 137 -0.84 6.85 -14.59
N VAL A 138 0.23 7.31 -15.22
CA VAL A 138 1.58 7.37 -14.65
C VAL A 138 1.96 8.84 -14.48
N TRP A 139 2.33 9.20 -13.29
CA TRP A 139 2.54 10.60 -12.91
C TRP A 139 3.95 10.81 -12.38
N GLU A 140 4.50 11.97 -12.68
CA GLU A 140 5.78 12.41 -12.14
C GLU A 140 5.65 12.65 -10.63
N VAL A 141 6.68 12.23 -9.90
CA VAL A 141 6.78 12.32 -8.44
C VAL A 141 8.10 12.94 -8.07
N THR A 142 8.07 13.96 -7.22
CA THR A 142 9.25 14.59 -6.65
C THR A 142 9.52 14.04 -5.26
N ASN A 143 10.72 13.52 -5.03
CA ASN A 143 11.22 13.15 -3.71
C ASN A 143 11.65 14.40 -2.95
N GLN A 144 11.20 14.53 -1.70
CA GLN A 144 11.52 15.64 -0.81
C GLN A 144 12.29 15.21 0.45
N ALA A 145 12.60 13.93 0.56
CA ALA A 145 13.14 13.32 1.76
C ALA A 145 14.34 12.41 1.47
N ASN A 146 15.40 13.00 0.86
CA ASN A 146 16.63 12.28 0.49
C ASN A 146 17.42 11.72 1.70
N ASP A 147 17.09 12.15 2.90
CA ASP A 147 17.64 11.64 4.16
C ASP A 147 16.78 10.54 4.80
N HIS A 148 15.62 10.24 4.21
CA HIS A 148 14.69 9.24 4.76
C HIS A 148 15.13 7.80 4.43
N PRO A 149 15.08 6.84 5.38
CA PRO A 149 15.57 5.47 5.15
C PRO A 149 14.92 4.74 3.98
N VAL A 150 13.64 5.03 3.69
CA VAL A 150 12.89 4.40 2.60
C VAL A 150 12.90 5.25 1.34
N ALA A 151 12.64 6.56 1.44
CA ALA A 151 12.54 7.45 0.29
C ALA A 151 13.90 7.94 -0.20
N GLY A 152 14.92 7.98 0.66
CA GLY A 152 16.22 8.57 0.35
C GLY A 152 17.01 7.81 -0.72
N GLU A 153 16.70 6.53 -0.98
CA GLU A 153 17.32 5.76 -2.05
C GLU A 153 16.61 5.95 -3.41
N SER A 154 15.48 6.65 -3.43
CA SER A 154 14.77 6.96 -4.67
C SER A 154 15.40 8.16 -5.38
N ASP A 155 15.30 8.20 -6.71
CA ASP A 155 15.69 9.37 -7.49
C ASP A 155 14.91 10.61 -7.03
N ASP A 156 15.49 11.81 -7.18
CA ASP A 156 14.82 13.08 -6.88
C ASP A 156 13.52 13.25 -7.68
N LEU A 157 13.47 12.62 -8.85
CA LEU A 157 12.34 12.62 -9.76
C LEU A 157 12.12 11.21 -10.31
N PHE A 158 10.93 10.66 -10.13
CA PHE A 158 10.55 9.34 -10.66
C PHE A 158 9.09 9.35 -11.12
N CYS A 159 8.64 8.25 -11.70
CA CYS A 159 7.25 8.09 -12.13
C CYS A 159 6.55 7.03 -11.29
N CYS A 160 5.28 7.31 -10.91
CA CYS A 160 4.47 6.37 -10.15
C CYS A 160 3.08 6.20 -10.79
N PRO A 161 2.62 4.96 -10.99
CA PRO A 161 1.24 4.68 -11.34
C PRO A 161 0.28 5.18 -10.26
N GLN A 162 -0.83 5.76 -10.67
CA GLN A 162 -1.93 6.12 -9.80
C GLN A 162 -3.26 5.70 -10.43
N VAL A 163 -4.08 4.97 -9.68
CA VAL A 163 -5.42 4.55 -10.07
C VAL A 163 -6.33 4.79 -8.89
N ARG A 164 -6.87 6.01 -8.79
CA ARG A 164 -7.65 6.42 -7.64
C ARG A 164 -8.71 7.46 -7.96
N GLN A 165 -9.79 7.43 -7.22
CA GLN A 165 -10.81 8.47 -7.19
C GLN A 165 -10.97 9.11 -5.80
N LEU A 166 -10.14 8.69 -4.84
CA LEU A 166 -10.11 9.21 -3.50
C LEU A 166 -8.75 9.85 -3.20
N ALA A 167 -8.74 10.85 -2.34
CA ALA A 167 -7.53 11.51 -1.86
C ALA A 167 -7.69 11.89 -0.38
N PRO A 168 -6.59 12.01 0.39
CA PRO A 168 -6.66 12.58 1.72
C PRO A 168 -7.16 14.02 1.66
N MET A 169 -7.71 14.51 2.74
CA MET A 169 -7.97 15.96 2.89
C MET A 169 -6.63 16.67 3.02
N ASN A 170 -6.10 17.16 1.88
CA ASN A 170 -4.74 17.68 1.77
C ASN A 170 -4.45 18.80 2.79
N ASP A 171 -5.38 19.73 3.01
CA ASP A 171 -5.19 20.83 3.97
C ASP A 171 -4.98 20.30 5.40
N LEU A 172 -5.70 19.25 5.79
CA LEU A 172 -5.53 18.62 7.10
C LEU A 172 -4.24 17.80 7.18
N LEU A 173 -3.86 17.12 6.09
CA LEU A 173 -2.60 16.38 6.03
C LEU A 173 -1.41 17.32 6.13
N GLU A 174 -1.42 18.43 5.40
CA GLU A 174 -0.38 19.47 5.47
C GLU A 174 -0.32 20.12 6.86
N ALA A 175 -1.46 20.42 7.48
CA ALA A 175 -1.50 20.97 8.85
C ALA A 175 -0.90 19.99 9.87
N ASN A 176 -1.22 18.69 9.75
CA ASN A 176 -0.62 17.67 10.62
C ASN A 176 0.87 17.43 10.33
N ALA A 177 1.34 17.70 9.12
CA ALA A 177 2.77 17.67 8.81
C ALA A 177 3.52 18.85 9.45
N VAL A 178 2.90 20.04 9.51
CA VAL A 178 3.43 21.18 10.27
C VAL A 178 3.49 20.90 11.77
N ASP A 179 2.52 20.17 12.30
CA ASP A 179 2.48 19.71 13.70
C ASP A 179 3.42 18.50 13.96
N GLU A 180 4.25 18.13 13.01
CA GLU A 180 5.20 17.00 13.09
C GLU A 180 4.56 15.63 13.33
N LYS A 181 3.25 15.44 13.07
CA LYS A 181 2.58 14.15 13.20
C LYS A 181 2.78 13.27 11.97
N PHE A 182 3.04 13.90 10.82
CA PHE A 182 3.39 13.26 9.57
C PHE A 182 4.62 13.93 8.97
N ARG A 183 5.39 13.15 8.20
CA ARG A 183 6.43 13.67 7.33
C ARG A 183 6.07 13.37 5.89
N ILE A 184 5.88 14.39 5.07
CA ILE A 184 5.63 14.22 3.63
C ILE A 184 6.97 13.93 2.95
N LEU A 185 7.04 12.75 2.33
CA LEU A 185 8.26 12.24 1.70
C LEU A 185 8.29 12.55 0.21
N CYS A 186 7.16 12.35 -0.49
CA CYS A 186 7.08 12.56 -1.92
C CYS A 186 5.77 13.25 -2.32
N ARG A 187 5.85 14.04 -3.40
CA ARG A 187 4.70 14.75 -3.97
C ARG A 187 4.51 14.42 -5.45
N SER A 188 3.27 14.40 -5.90
CA SER A 188 2.89 14.34 -7.30
C SER A 188 1.99 15.52 -7.63
N GLN A 189 2.38 16.33 -8.62
CA GLN A 189 1.66 17.57 -8.98
C GLN A 189 1.41 18.52 -7.79
N GLY A 190 2.36 18.58 -6.86
CA GLY A 190 2.26 19.38 -5.65
C GLY A 190 1.48 18.76 -4.49
N GLU A 191 0.69 17.70 -4.72
CA GLU A 191 -0.06 17.00 -3.67
C GLU A 191 0.79 15.91 -3.00
N PRO A 192 0.61 15.65 -1.69
CA PRO A 192 1.23 14.53 -1.01
C PRO A 192 0.89 13.19 -1.69
N LEU A 193 1.91 12.37 -1.95
CA LEU A 193 1.75 11.04 -2.53
C LEU A 193 2.29 9.95 -1.59
N ILE A 194 3.41 10.23 -0.93
CA ILE A 194 4.02 9.33 0.05
C ILE A 194 4.31 10.14 1.31
N TRP A 195 3.90 9.62 2.45
CA TRP A 195 4.18 10.19 3.77
C TRP A 195 4.26 9.10 4.81
N ASP A 196 4.88 9.39 5.94
CA ASP A 196 4.93 8.50 7.09
C ASP A 196 4.47 9.20 8.37
N THR A 197 4.28 8.43 9.41
CA THR A 197 4.05 8.96 10.75
C THR A 197 5.37 9.41 11.39
N ASP A 198 5.29 10.30 12.38
CA ASP A 198 6.43 10.85 13.12
C ASP A 198 7.36 9.78 13.71
N ASP A 199 6.79 8.65 14.10
CA ASP A 199 7.54 7.50 14.63
C ASP A 199 8.12 6.59 13.53
N GLY A 200 7.84 6.87 12.24
CA GLY A 200 8.27 6.09 11.09
C GLY A 200 7.69 4.67 11.03
N GLN A 201 6.69 4.36 11.84
CA GLN A 201 6.11 3.01 11.92
C GLN A 201 5.07 2.75 10.83
N TRP A 202 4.39 3.80 10.36
CA TRP A 202 3.39 3.69 9.31
C TRP A 202 3.82 4.50 8.10
N LEU A 203 3.96 3.82 6.96
CA LEU A 203 4.25 4.42 5.67
C LEU A 203 2.99 4.39 4.80
N MET A 204 2.54 5.54 4.35
CA MET A 204 1.39 5.70 3.47
C MET A 204 1.86 6.03 2.06
N HIS A 205 1.52 5.17 1.11
CA HIS A 205 1.81 5.33 -0.31
C HIS A 205 0.51 5.32 -1.13
N LEU A 206 0.05 6.48 -1.53
CA LEU A 206 -1.23 6.65 -2.20
C LEU A 206 -1.24 6.17 -3.66
N GLY A 207 -0.09 6.06 -4.29
CA GLY A 207 0.05 5.49 -5.63
C GLY A 207 -0.04 3.96 -5.62
N ASN A 208 0.02 3.39 -6.81
CA ASN A 208 -0.11 1.95 -7.06
C ASN A 208 1.15 1.39 -7.75
N PRO A 209 2.29 1.32 -7.05
CA PRO A 209 3.55 0.83 -7.63
C PRO A 209 3.47 -0.62 -8.10
N GLU A 210 2.49 -1.37 -7.60
CA GLU A 210 2.19 -2.74 -7.98
C GLU A 210 1.55 -2.87 -9.38
N TYR A 211 1.03 -1.78 -9.95
CA TYR A 211 0.34 -1.83 -11.23
C TYR A 211 1.30 -1.80 -12.41
N THR A 212 1.09 -2.73 -13.34
CA THR A 212 1.80 -2.78 -14.61
C THR A 212 1.22 -1.77 -15.61
N SER A 213 2.01 -1.39 -16.63
CA SER A 213 1.54 -0.52 -17.71
C SER A 213 0.27 -1.06 -18.40
N LEU A 214 0.14 -2.39 -18.50
CA LEU A 214 -1.05 -3.01 -19.10
C LEU A 214 -2.30 -2.84 -18.23
N GLN A 215 -2.15 -2.92 -16.91
CA GLN A 215 -3.27 -2.67 -15.99
C GLN A 215 -3.69 -1.20 -16.05
N ILE A 216 -2.75 -0.27 -16.03
CA ILE A 216 -3.04 1.16 -16.18
C ILE A 216 -3.81 1.42 -17.50
N LEU A 217 -3.34 0.85 -18.60
CA LEU A 217 -4.03 0.97 -19.89
C LEU A 217 -5.47 0.44 -19.84
N ARG A 218 -5.70 -0.70 -19.19
CA ARG A 218 -7.05 -1.26 -19.02
C ARG A 218 -7.96 -0.32 -18.23
N PHE A 219 -7.49 0.25 -17.14
CA PHE A 219 -8.25 1.24 -16.37
C PHE A 219 -8.59 2.48 -17.20
N THR A 220 -7.64 2.98 -17.99
CA THR A 220 -7.86 4.13 -18.88
C THR A 220 -8.96 3.85 -19.91
N ILE A 221 -8.90 2.69 -20.58
CA ILE A 221 -9.90 2.28 -21.57
C ILE A 221 -11.30 2.11 -20.92
N GLN A 222 -11.35 1.57 -19.71
CA GLN A 222 -12.62 1.40 -19.00
C GLN A 222 -13.24 2.75 -18.63
N GLN A 223 -12.43 3.75 -18.26
CA GLN A 223 -12.96 5.10 -18.01
C GLN A 223 -13.61 5.74 -19.24
N ASP A 224 -13.03 5.60 -20.42
CA ASP A 224 -13.60 6.16 -21.66
C ASP A 224 -14.99 5.56 -21.97
N HIS A 225 -15.29 4.36 -21.44
CA HIS A 225 -16.63 3.76 -21.53
C HIS A 225 -17.62 4.26 -20.46
N PHE A 226 -17.13 4.83 -19.35
CA PHE A 226 -17.99 5.42 -18.31
C PHE A 226 -18.33 6.90 -18.59
N VAL A 227 -17.56 7.57 -19.42
CA VAL A 227 -17.88 8.93 -19.92
C VAL A 227 -18.63 8.79 -21.25
N GLY A 228 -19.74 8.05 -21.25
CA GLY A 228 -20.71 8.07 -22.34
C GLY A 228 -21.45 9.41 -22.32
N PRO A 229 -21.78 9.99 -23.49
CA PRO A 229 -22.41 11.29 -23.56
C PRO A 229 -23.81 11.20 -22.97
N GLU A 230 -24.04 11.71 -21.79
CA GLU A 230 -25.36 12.20 -21.44
C GLU A 230 -25.56 13.50 -22.20
N LYS A 231 -26.42 13.39 -23.22
CA LYS A 231 -27.06 14.54 -23.88
C LYS A 231 -28.30 14.90 -23.12
#